data_34f0d1da4c24a430c3572344a651cdc6
#
_entry.id   34f0d1da4c24a430c3572344a651cdc6
#
_cell.length_a   1.000
_cell.length_b   1.000
_cell.length_c   1.000
_cell.angle_alpha   90.00
_cell.angle_beta   90.00
_cell.angle_gamma   90.00
#
_symmetry.space_group_name_H-M   'P 1'
#
loop_
_entity.id
_entity.type
_entity.pdbx_description
1 polymer ?
#
loop_
_entity_poly.entity_id
_entity_poly.type
_entity_poly.pdbx_seq_one_letter_code
_entity_poly.pdbx_strand_id
1 'polypeptide(L)'
;MTPHEDQQHSEGELFTSPDCDAAREYFRAKPKGMVDKVMSVTDAVSRFVGDGDYLASGGFGGDRIATAVLHEIVRQKKQNLGLAGHTATHDFQILCAGNQTGRGQLLDRVDS
;
A
#
# COMPACT_ATOMS: atom_id res chain seq x y z
N MET A 1 22.94 7.51 -20.50
CA MET A 1 22.34 6.44 -19.69
C MET A 1 20.93 6.14 -20.20
N THR A 2 20.64 4.89 -20.49
CA THR A 2 19.32 4.50 -20.95
C THR A 2 18.35 4.37 -19.77
N PRO A 3 17.04 4.52 -19.97
CA PRO A 3 16.06 4.30 -18.90
C PRO A 3 16.19 2.93 -18.24
N HIS A 4 16.64 1.93 -19.00
CA HIS A 4 16.85 0.59 -18.49
C HIS A 4 18.02 0.51 -17.49
N GLU A 5 19.10 1.25 -17.72
CA GLU A 5 20.23 1.31 -16.81
C GLU A 5 19.86 2.04 -15.50
N ASP A 6 19.11 3.12 -15.61
CA ASP A 6 18.60 3.83 -14.44
C ASP A 6 17.77 2.91 -13.55
N GLN A 7 16.97 2.09 -14.17
CA GLN A 7 16.12 1.13 -13.46
C GLN A 7 16.93 0.07 -12.73
N GLN A 8 18.08 -0.33 -13.24
CA GLN A 8 18.94 -1.31 -12.58
C GLN A 8 19.61 -0.79 -11.32
N HIS A 9 19.70 0.52 -11.15
CA HIS A 9 20.32 1.15 -9.99
C HIS A 9 19.33 1.54 -8.91
N SER A 10 18.03 1.39 -9.13
CA SER A 10 17.04 1.63 -8.11
C SER A 10 16.95 0.46 -7.14
N GLU A 11 16.66 0.77 -5.89
CA GLU A 11 16.46 -0.27 -4.87
C GLU A 11 15.20 -1.08 -5.16
N GLY A 12 15.34 -2.39 -5.14
CA GLY A 12 14.23 -3.32 -5.29
C GLY A 12 13.86 -3.62 -6.73
N GLU A 13 13.01 -4.60 -6.90
CA GLU A 13 12.46 -4.97 -8.19
C GLU A 13 11.52 -3.88 -8.70
N LEU A 14 11.76 -3.48 -9.93
CA LEU A 14 11.02 -2.38 -10.53
C LEU A 14 9.55 -2.67 -10.72
N PHE A 15 9.25 -3.84 -11.15
CA PHE A 15 7.89 -4.25 -11.46
C PHE A 15 7.74 -5.73 -11.30
N THR A 16 6.53 -6.13 -11.08
CA THR A 16 6.06 -7.45 -11.44
C THR A 16 6.30 -7.67 -12.94
N SER A 17 6.35 -8.93 -13.37
CA SER A 17 6.61 -9.30 -14.75
C SER A 17 5.84 -8.41 -15.73
N PRO A 18 6.49 -7.90 -16.81
CA PRO A 18 5.79 -7.16 -17.86
C PRO A 18 4.93 -8.02 -18.78
N ASP A 19 4.83 -9.31 -18.51
CA ASP A 19 4.03 -10.23 -19.31
C ASP A 19 2.54 -9.97 -19.11
N CYS A 20 1.95 -9.30 -20.09
CA CYS A 20 0.53 -8.95 -20.06
C CYS A 20 -0.37 -10.18 -20.14
N ASP A 21 0.05 -11.21 -20.83
CA ASP A 21 -0.78 -12.41 -20.99
C ASP A 21 -0.82 -13.22 -19.71
N ALA A 22 0.29 -13.31 -19.00
CA ALA A 22 0.33 -13.94 -17.68
C ALA A 22 -0.58 -13.18 -16.70
N ALA A 23 -0.57 -11.86 -16.72
CA ALA A 23 -1.44 -11.04 -15.88
C ALA A 23 -2.92 -11.28 -16.21
N ARG A 24 -3.28 -11.33 -17.49
CA ARG A 24 -4.65 -11.62 -17.93
C ARG A 24 -5.11 -12.99 -17.46
N GLU A 25 -4.24 -13.98 -17.58
CA GLU A 25 -4.54 -15.34 -17.15
C GLU A 25 -4.78 -15.41 -15.64
N TYR A 26 -3.92 -14.77 -14.87
CA TYR A 26 -4.09 -14.66 -13.43
C TYR A 26 -5.44 -14.04 -13.06
N PHE A 27 -5.83 -12.93 -13.71
CA PHE A 27 -7.09 -12.26 -13.41
C PHE A 27 -8.31 -13.04 -13.91
N ARG A 28 -8.19 -13.84 -14.97
CA ARG A 28 -9.25 -14.74 -15.40
C ARG A 28 -9.53 -15.84 -14.40
N ALA A 29 -8.47 -16.37 -13.81
CA ALA A 29 -8.56 -17.46 -12.85
C ALA A 29 -9.10 -17.03 -11.49
N LYS A 30 -9.08 -15.72 -11.19
CA LYS A 30 -9.61 -15.22 -9.91
C LYS A 30 -11.11 -15.47 -9.79
N PRO A 31 -11.57 -15.91 -8.61
CA PRO A 31 -12.99 -16.00 -8.35
C PRO A 31 -13.67 -14.65 -8.52
N LYS A 32 -14.74 -14.62 -9.29
CA LYS A 32 -15.50 -13.38 -9.58
C LYS A 32 -16.93 -13.44 -9.04
N GLY A 33 -17.22 -14.46 -8.26
CA GLY A 33 -18.53 -14.58 -7.64
C GLY A 33 -18.76 -13.47 -6.62
N MET A 34 -20.02 -13.10 -6.47
CA MET A 34 -20.41 -12.16 -5.42
C MET A 34 -20.35 -12.89 -4.07
N VAL A 35 -19.61 -12.31 -3.15
CA VAL A 35 -19.51 -12.80 -1.78
C VAL A 35 -19.74 -11.64 -0.82
N ASP A 36 -20.25 -11.95 0.36
CA ASP A 36 -20.37 -10.94 1.41
C ASP A 36 -18.96 -10.58 1.90
N LYS A 37 -18.61 -9.32 1.73
CA LYS A 37 -17.30 -8.78 2.14
C LYS A 37 -17.40 -7.81 3.32
N VAL A 38 -18.57 -7.71 3.91
CA VAL A 38 -18.77 -6.83 5.06
C VAL A 38 -18.07 -7.43 6.27
N MET A 39 -17.19 -6.65 6.87
CA MET A 39 -16.46 -7.06 8.07
C MET A 39 -16.10 -5.84 8.89
N SER A 40 -15.72 -6.06 10.14
CA SER A 40 -15.23 -4.97 10.99
C SER A 40 -13.89 -4.44 10.47
N VAL A 41 -13.58 -3.20 10.81
CA VAL A 41 -12.28 -2.62 10.46
C VAL A 41 -11.13 -3.39 11.13
N THR A 42 -11.35 -3.89 12.32
CA THR A 42 -10.38 -4.72 13.04
C THR A 42 -10.06 -5.99 12.27
N ASP A 43 -11.08 -6.69 11.82
CA ASP A 43 -10.91 -7.92 11.05
C ASP A 43 -10.25 -7.64 9.68
N ALA A 44 -10.67 -6.57 9.03
CA ALA A 44 -10.12 -6.20 7.73
C ALA A 44 -8.61 -5.91 7.82
N VAL A 45 -8.20 -5.12 8.78
CA VAL A 45 -6.78 -4.81 8.97
C VAL A 45 -6.00 -6.05 9.38
N SER A 46 -6.54 -6.84 10.30
CA SER A 46 -5.87 -8.08 10.75
C SER A 46 -5.63 -9.06 9.60
N ARG A 47 -6.57 -9.15 8.66
CA ARG A 47 -6.50 -10.12 7.56
C ARG A 47 -5.68 -9.64 6.38
N PHE A 48 -5.72 -8.34 6.07
CA PHE A 48 -5.22 -7.84 4.81
C PHE A 48 -3.99 -6.94 4.92
N VAL A 49 -3.64 -6.49 6.11
CA VAL A 49 -2.46 -5.68 6.33
C VAL A 49 -1.47 -6.45 7.18
N GLY A 50 -0.32 -6.78 6.61
CA GLY A 50 0.78 -7.43 7.31
C GLY A 50 1.97 -6.50 7.49
N ASP A 51 2.87 -6.86 8.41
CA ASP A 51 4.11 -6.12 8.57
C ASP A 51 4.93 -6.17 7.28
N GLY A 52 5.53 -5.06 6.92
CA GLY A 52 6.31 -4.95 5.70
C GLY A 52 5.51 -4.67 4.43
N ASP A 53 4.19 -4.58 4.52
CA ASP A 53 3.36 -4.32 3.35
C ASP A 53 3.56 -2.91 2.79
N TYR A 54 3.38 -2.80 1.49
CA TYR A 54 3.37 -1.52 0.79
C TYR A 54 1.93 -1.14 0.47
N LEU A 55 1.45 -0.10 1.09
CA LEU A 55 0.05 0.31 1.03
C LEU A 55 -0.13 1.45 0.01
N ALA A 56 -1.24 1.41 -0.69
CA ALA A 56 -1.69 2.54 -1.50
C ALA A 56 -2.95 3.13 -0.86
N SER A 57 -2.92 4.42 -0.63
CA SER A 57 -4.06 5.14 -0.04
C SER A 57 -4.65 6.09 -1.07
N GLY A 58 -5.92 5.92 -1.35
CA GLY A 58 -6.67 6.81 -2.21
C GLY A 58 -7.27 7.99 -1.45
N GLY A 59 -7.87 8.90 -2.18
CA GLY A 59 -8.48 10.09 -1.61
C GLY A 59 -7.89 11.36 -2.19
N PHE A 60 -8.32 12.49 -1.69
CA PHE A 60 -7.84 13.79 -2.17
C PHE A 60 -7.59 14.73 -0.98
N GLY A 61 -6.33 15.05 -0.75
CA GLY A 61 -5.93 15.99 0.32
C GLY A 61 -6.39 15.53 1.69
N GLY A 62 -7.09 16.41 2.40
CA GLY A 62 -7.69 16.10 3.69
C GLY A 62 -9.05 15.40 3.60
N ASP A 63 -9.59 15.24 2.37
CA ASP A 63 -10.89 14.65 2.14
C ASP A 63 -10.76 13.19 1.72
N ARG A 64 -11.74 12.38 2.06
CA ARG A 64 -11.86 10.99 1.62
C ARG A 64 -10.65 10.11 1.94
N ILE A 65 -9.98 10.38 3.05
CA ILE A 65 -8.90 9.54 3.56
C ILE A 65 -9.50 8.40 4.36
N ALA A 66 -8.90 7.22 4.24
CA ALA A 66 -9.33 6.02 4.97
C ALA A 66 -8.88 6.07 6.42
N THR A 67 -9.29 7.10 7.16
CA THR A 67 -8.80 7.42 8.51
C THR A 67 -9.05 6.28 9.49
N ALA A 68 -10.21 5.67 9.47
CA ALA A 68 -10.55 4.58 10.39
C ALA A 68 -9.62 3.36 10.19
N VAL A 69 -9.29 3.05 8.95
CA VAL A 69 -8.38 1.96 8.62
C VAL A 69 -6.96 2.30 9.09
N LEU A 70 -6.52 3.52 8.87
CA LEU A 70 -5.17 3.96 9.28
C LEU A 70 -5.02 3.94 10.81
N HIS A 71 -6.01 4.40 11.54
CA HIS A 71 -6.00 4.31 12.99
C HIS A 71 -5.98 2.88 13.49
N GLU A 72 -6.69 1.98 12.83
CA GLU A 72 -6.67 0.57 13.20
C GLU A 72 -5.33 -0.09 12.92
N ILE A 73 -4.67 0.29 11.83
CA ILE A 73 -3.30 -0.16 11.54
C ILE A 73 -2.35 0.22 12.69
N VAL A 74 -2.47 1.45 13.18
CA VAL A 74 -1.68 1.92 14.34
C VAL A 74 -2.04 1.12 15.60
N ARG A 75 -3.33 0.93 15.84
CA ARG A 75 -3.81 0.20 17.03
C ARG A 75 -3.32 -1.24 17.06
N GLN A 76 -3.26 -1.90 15.91
CA GLN A 76 -2.74 -3.27 15.79
C GLN A 76 -1.21 -3.33 15.72
N LYS A 77 -0.54 -2.18 15.74
CA LYS A 77 0.93 -2.09 15.75
C LYS A 77 1.58 -2.79 14.56
N LYS A 78 0.98 -2.68 13.40
CA LYS A 78 1.62 -3.15 12.16
C LYS A 78 2.87 -2.32 11.91
N GLN A 79 3.96 -2.96 11.51
CA GLN A 79 5.26 -2.33 11.45
C GLN A 79 5.86 -2.41 10.05
N ASN A 80 6.84 -1.55 9.79
CA ASN A 80 7.66 -1.57 8.59
C ASN A 80 6.85 -1.39 7.30
N LEU A 81 5.84 -0.55 7.36
CA LEU A 81 4.95 -0.30 6.23
C LEU A 81 5.52 0.74 5.27
N GLY A 82 5.29 0.56 3.98
CA GLY A 82 5.46 1.60 2.98
C GLY A 82 4.12 2.20 2.61
N LEU A 83 4.11 3.44 2.15
CA LEU A 83 2.89 4.11 1.74
C LEU A 83 3.08 4.88 0.43
N ALA A 84 2.13 4.73 -0.47
CA ALA A 84 1.99 5.56 -1.65
C ALA A 84 0.63 6.23 -1.64
N GLY A 85 0.59 7.49 -2.03
CA GLY A 85 -0.66 8.23 -2.12
C GLY A 85 -0.50 9.51 -2.90
N HIS A 86 -1.59 9.98 -3.45
CA HIS A 86 -1.65 11.28 -4.10
C HIS A 86 -2.00 12.35 -3.07
N THR A 87 -1.21 13.39 -2.96
CA THR A 87 -1.38 14.45 -1.97
C THR A 87 -1.52 13.89 -0.53
N ALA A 88 -0.69 12.91 -0.20
CA ALA A 88 -0.70 12.30 1.11
C ALA A 88 -0.38 13.32 2.20
N THR A 89 -1.26 13.43 3.18
CA THR A 89 -1.13 14.36 4.31
C THR A 89 -1.42 13.64 5.63
N HIS A 90 -2.70 13.50 5.98
CA HIS A 90 -3.10 12.87 7.24
C HIS A 90 -2.75 11.39 7.32
N ASP A 91 -2.84 10.66 6.22
CA ASP A 91 -2.44 9.25 6.14
C ASP A 91 -0.97 9.07 6.53
N PHE A 92 -0.11 9.92 6.00
CA PHE A 92 1.29 10.00 6.39
C PHE A 92 1.47 10.28 7.87
N GLN A 93 0.80 11.33 8.34
CA GLN A 93 0.94 11.79 9.71
C GLN A 93 0.49 10.72 10.70
N ILE A 94 -0.60 10.04 10.42
CA ILE A 94 -1.11 8.98 11.29
C ILE A 94 -0.12 7.83 11.40
N LEU A 95 0.37 7.34 10.27
CA LEU A 95 1.31 6.21 10.27
C LEU A 95 2.68 6.59 10.84
N CYS A 96 3.17 7.80 10.55
CA CYS A 96 4.43 8.28 11.12
C CYS A 96 4.33 8.48 12.63
N ALA A 97 3.24 9.10 13.10
CA ALA A 97 3.02 9.31 14.53
C ALA A 97 2.92 7.99 15.29
N GLY A 98 2.36 6.97 14.66
CA GLY A 98 2.29 5.63 15.23
C GLY A 98 3.57 4.82 15.07
N ASN A 99 4.58 5.34 14.40
CA ASN A 99 5.85 4.67 14.13
C ASN A 99 5.69 3.33 13.39
N GLN A 100 4.74 3.26 12.48
CA GLN A 100 4.44 2.06 11.70
C GLN A 100 5.25 1.93 10.42
N THR A 101 5.95 2.98 10.02
CA THR A 101 6.71 2.96 8.78
C THR A 101 8.12 2.47 9.00
N GLY A 102 8.66 1.81 8.01
CA GLY A 102 10.06 1.45 7.99
C GLY A 102 10.93 2.70 7.87
N ARG A 103 12.15 2.62 8.41
CA ARG A 103 13.08 3.74 8.44
C ARG A 103 13.40 4.22 7.03
N GLY A 104 13.02 5.44 6.71
CA GLY A 104 13.25 6.06 5.40
C GLY A 104 12.29 5.60 4.31
N GLN A 105 11.53 4.55 4.51
CA GLN A 105 10.67 4.01 3.46
C GLN A 105 9.56 4.95 3.03
N LEU A 106 8.99 5.67 3.96
CA LEU A 106 7.90 6.58 3.65
C LEU A 106 8.37 7.71 2.73
N LEU A 107 9.54 8.28 3.02
CA LEU A 107 10.10 9.38 2.23
C LEU A 107 10.52 8.93 0.84
N ASP A 108 11.04 7.71 0.72
CA ASP A 108 11.52 7.19 -0.55
C ASP A 108 10.39 6.72 -1.49
N ARG A 109 9.23 6.43 -0.93
CA ARG A 109 8.15 5.78 -1.68
C ARG A 109 6.87 6.60 -1.77
N VAL A 110 6.89 7.80 -1.25
CA VAL A 110 5.75 8.68 -1.43
C VAL A 110 5.86 9.35 -2.76
N ASP A 111 4.93 9.00 -3.58
CA ASP A 111 4.72 9.62 -4.86
C ASP A 111 3.51 10.54 -4.73
N SER A 112 3.80 11.81 -4.75
CA SER A 112 2.76 12.84 -4.66
C SER A 112 2.48 13.44 -6.02
#